data_10b648164928bee0de9accb6ed35f00b
#
_entry.id   10b648164928bee0de9accb6ed35f00b
#
_cell.length_a   1.000
_cell.length_b   1.000
_cell.length_c   1.000
_cell.angle_alpha   90.00
_cell.angle_beta   90.00
_cell.angle_gamma   90.00
#
_symmetry.space_group_name_H-M   'P 1'
#
loop_
_entity.id
_entity.type
_entity.pdbx_description
1 polymer ?
#
loop_
_entity_poly.entity_id
_entity_poly.type
_entity_poly.pdbx_seq_one_letter_code
_entity_poly.pdbx_strand_id
1 'polypeptide(L)'
;MTLREKHQNGQFTITVELDPPKSSSAQKVFEQAARLKGKVDAINIADSPMSKMRMSPISLSYLLQHNEEIETIFHLTCRDRNIIGLQSELLGAAALGVNNILTLTGDKPDHGDHPFAQSVFEVDCMGLLNIAKTLNSGKDLAGNDLDEPTNFYIGATGNPGAPDLEIERQKLAAKIKNGAHFVQTQPIYDLEQAKRYIDKMSEFNVPIMLGLIPLKSFKMATYLHEKVPGINLTQDILDRVEKGGKEAGTEIAIETLEQIKKIAAGVHIMPLNDIDTTLHIID
;
A
#
# COMPACT_ATOMS: atom_id res chain seq x y z
N MET A 1 15.74 -7.14 11.19
CA MET A 1 14.74 -8.12 10.67
C MET A 1 13.91 -7.40 9.66
N THR A 2 13.85 -7.92 8.43
CA THR A 2 13.10 -7.33 7.31
C THR A 2 11.60 -7.53 7.48
N LEU A 3 10.79 -6.77 6.72
CA LEU A 3 9.33 -6.94 6.68
C LEU A 3 8.95 -8.39 6.32
N ARG A 4 9.63 -8.97 5.31
CA ARG A 4 9.44 -10.38 4.92
C ARG A 4 9.69 -11.34 6.08
N GLU A 5 10.81 -11.18 6.79
CA GLU A 5 11.16 -12.04 7.94
C GLU A 5 10.15 -11.89 9.08
N LYS A 6 9.68 -10.66 9.36
CA LYS A 6 8.64 -10.41 10.37
C LYS A 6 7.34 -11.13 10.02
N HIS A 7 6.89 -11.03 8.77
CA HIS A 7 5.71 -11.74 8.29
C HIS A 7 5.86 -13.27 8.38
N GLN A 8 7.03 -13.81 8.01
CA GLN A 8 7.32 -15.24 8.14
C GLN A 8 7.31 -15.73 9.57
N ASN A 9 7.68 -14.87 10.52
CA ASN A 9 7.66 -15.17 11.95
C ASN A 9 6.30 -14.86 12.63
N GLY A 10 5.28 -14.47 11.87
CA GLY A 10 3.96 -14.12 12.39
C GLY A 10 3.95 -12.88 13.29
N GLN A 11 4.93 -11.99 13.13
CA GLN A 11 4.99 -10.74 13.90
C GLN A 11 4.07 -9.70 13.29
N PHE A 12 3.35 -8.96 14.16
CA PHE A 12 2.55 -7.83 13.74
C PHE A 12 3.43 -6.71 13.18
N THR A 13 3.04 -6.14 12.04
CA THR A 13 3.82 -5.11 11.36
C THR A 13 3.02 -3.82 11.16
N ILE A 14 3.72 -2.69 11.24
CA ILE A 14 3.16 -1.35 11.01
C ILE A 14 3.87 -0.74 9.80
N THR A 15 3.11 -0.36 8.78
CA THR A 15 3.64 0.42 7.66
C THR A 15 2.90 1.75 7.53
N VAL A 16 3.60 2.76 7.06
CA VAL A 16 3.07 4.12 6.88
C VAL A 16 3.33 4.59 5.47
N GLU A 17 2.32 5.16 4.81
CA GLU A 17 2.47 5.70 3.47
C GLU A 17 3.01 7.13 3.49
N LEU A 18 3.99 7.43 2.65
CA LEU A 18 4.45 8.77 2.35
C LEU A 18 4.34 9.04 0.84
N ASP A 19 3.78 10.20 0.51
CA ASP A 19 3.71 10.67 -0.86
C ASP A 19 5.07 11.22 -1.32
N PRO A 20 5.59 10.79 -2.49
CA PRO A 20 6.76 11.44 -3.06
C PRO A 20 6.50 12.92 -3.33
N PRO A 21 7.54 13.78 -3.24
CA PRO A 21 7.38 15.21 -3.47
C PRO A 21 7.15 15.50 -4.97
N LYS A 22 6.49 16.63 -5.25
CA LYS A 22 6.47 17.24 -6.60
C LYS A 22 7.70 18.14 -6.78
N SER A 23 8.89 17.56 -6.60
CA SER A 23 10.17 18.26 -6.56
C SER A 23 11.32 17.31 -6.81
N SER A 24 12.48 17.82 -7.18
CA SER A 24 13.74 17.08 -7.17
C SER A 24 14.37 16.96 -5.78
N SER A 25 13.88 17.74 -4.79
CA SER A 25 14.31 17.65 -3.39
C SER A 25 13.37 16.73 -2.59
N ALA A 26 13.94 15.75 -1.90
CA ALA A 26 13.24 14.83 -0.99
C ALA A 26 13.33 15.26 0.48
N GLN A 27 13.90 16.42 0.80
CA GLN A 27 14.23 16.85 2.17
C GLN A 27 13.03 16.72 3.14
N LYS A 28 11.86 17.19 2.73
CA LYS A 28 10.65 17.10 3.56
C LYS A 28 10.24 15.65 3.87
N VAL A 29 10.43 14.75 2.91
CA VAL A 29 10.13 13.33 3.11
C VAL A 29 11.15 12.68 4.03
N PHE A 30 12.42 13.05 3.94
CA PHE A 30 13.44 12.61 4.90
C PHE A 30 13.10 13.04 6.33
N GLU A 31 12.70 14.29 6.55
CA GLU A 31 12.26 14.77 7.87
C GLU A 31 11.07 13.99 8.42
N GLN A 32 10.12 13.61 7.56
CA GLN A 32 8.99 12.76 7.95
C GLN A 32 9.44 11.32 8.26
N ALA A 33 10.29 10.74 7.42
CA ALA A 33 10.80 9.40 7.59
C ALA A 33 11.67 9.25 8.84
N ALA A 34 12.54 10.22 9.12
CA ALA A 34 13.37 10.23 10.33
C ALA A 34 12.53 10.18 11.61
N ARG A 35 11.35 10.80 11.62
CA ARG A 35 10.43 10.75 12.77
C ARG A 35 9.71 9.41 12.92
N LEU A 36 9.59 8.64 11.84
CA LEU A 36 8.99 7.30 11.81
C LEU A 36 10.02 6.19 12.09
N LYS A 37 11.31 6.50 11.98
CA LYS A 37 12.40 5.54 12.16
C LYS A 37 12.32 4.85 13.53
N GLY A 38 12.36 3.51 13.52
CA GLY A 38 12.25 2.69 14.72
C GLY A 38 10.82 2.52 15.28
N LYS A 39 9.83 3.21 14.71
CA LYS A 39 8.41 3.11 15.09
C LYS A 39 7.58 2.32 14.08
N VAL A 40 8.05 2.21 12.85
CA VAL A 40 7.40 1.48 11.76
C VAL A 40 8.33 0.45 11.15
N ASP A 41 7.77 -0.57 10.51
CA ASP A 41 8.52 -1.67 9.91
C ASP A 41 8.92 -1.38 8.47
N ALA A 42 8.12 -0.60 7.75
CA ALA A 42 8.45 -0.10 6.42
C ALA A 42 7.64 1.16 6.08
N ILE A 43 8.13 1.92 5.10
CA ILE A 43 7.43 3.09 4.54
C ILE A 43 6.97 2.74 3.12
N ASN A 44 5.67 2.87 2.87
CA ASN A 44 5.10 2.78 1.53
C ASN A 44 5.33 4.09 0.78
N ILE A 45 5.78 3.99 -0.46
CA ILE A 45 6.05 5.12 -1.35
C ILE A 45 5.12 5.05 -2.55
N ALA A 46 4.15 5.97 -2.61
CA ALA A 46 3.11 5.97 -3.62
C ALA A 46 3.62 6.31 -5.04
N ASP A 47 3.08 5.67 -6.09
CA ASP A 47 3.41 5.94 -7.49
C ASP A 47 2.42 6.93 -8.12
N SER A 48 2.72 8.22 -8.00
CA SER A 48 1.88 9.31 -8.53
C SER A 48 0.39 9.13 -8.18
N PRO A 49 0.04 9.12 -6.87
CA PRO A 49 -1.30 8.81 -6.41
C PRO A 49 -2.33 9.78 -7.00
N MET A 50 -3.53 9.27 -7.29
CA MET A 50 -4.59 10.00 -8.00
C MET A 50 -4.13 10.58 -9.35
N SER A 51 -3.18 9.93 -10.03
CA SER A 51 -2.57 10.39 -11.30
C SER A 51 -1.98 11.79 -11.22
N LYS A 52 -1.51 12.22 -10.06
CA LYS A 52 -0.80 13.48 -9.87
C LYS A 52 0.71 13.23 -9.93
N MET A 53 1.39 13.93 -10.82
CA MET A 53 2.84 13.76 -11.05
C MET A 53 3.64 13.97 -9.77
N ARG A 54 4.51 12.99 -9.47
CA ARG A 54 5.41 12.96 -8.32
C ARG A 54 6.79 12.41 -8.71
N MET A 55 7.76 12.56 -7.80
CA MET A 55 9.05 11.89 -7.91
C MET A 55 8.85 10.37 -8.05
N SER A 56 9.75 9.68 -8.77
CA SER A 56 9.75 8.22 -8.90
C SER A 56 9.76 7.54 -7.53
N PRO A 57 8.83 6.59 -7.27
CA PRO A 57 8.80 5.87 -6.00
C PRO A 57 10.03 5.01 -5.78
N ILE A 58 10.62 4.43 -6.84
CA ILE A 58 11.85 3.62 -6.76
C ILE A 58 13.03 4.51 -6.33
N SER A 59 13.18 5.68 -6.96
CA SER A 59 14.26 6.61 -6.62
C SER A 59 14.14 7.10 -5.16
N LEU A 60 12.93 7.45 -4.71
CA LEU A 60 12.71 7.89 -3.33
C LEU A 60 12.91 6.74 -2.34
N SER A 61 12.48 5.53 -2.67
CA SER A 61 12.70 4.33 -1.85
C SER A 61 14.18 4.07 -1.62
N TYR A 62 14.97 4.12 -2.69
CA TYR A 62 16.43 3.98 -2.58
C TYR A 62 17.03 5.06 -1.67
N LEU A 63 16.64 6.31 -1.88
CA LEU A 63 17.16 7.43 -1.06
C LEU A 63 16.80 7.27 0.43
N LEU A 64 15.60 6.81 0.76
CA LEU A 64 15.18 6.56 2.14
C LEU A 64 15.92 5.36 2.75
N GLN A 65 16.06 4.25 2.03
CA GLN A 65 16.81 3.09 2.51
C GLN A 65 18.30 3.44 2.75
N HIS A 66 18.89 4.23 1.85
CA HIS A 66 20.30 4.57 1.94
C HIS A 66 20.61 5.63 3.01
N ASN A 67 19.76 6.67 3.14
CA ASN A 67 20.04 7.79 4.05
C ASN A 67 19.41 7.60 5.43
N GLU A 68 18.25 6.97 5.51
CA GLU A 68 17.50 6.81 6.77
C GLU A 68 17.52 5.38 7.31
N GLU A 69 18.05 4.42 6.54
CA GLU A 69 18.08 2.98 6.90
C GLU A 69 16.69 2.44 7.28
N ILE A 70 15.64 2.92 6.59
CA ILE A 70 14.26 2.48 6.78
C ILE A 70 13.86 1.65 5.57
N GLU A 71 13.33 0.45 5.82
CA GLU A 71 12.81 -0.41 4.77
C GLU A 71 11.62 0.25 4.05
N THR A 72 11.53 0.09 2.74
CA THR A 72 10.46 0.70 1.94
C THR A 72 9.68 -0.35 1.15
N ILE A 73 8.43 -0.01 0.84
CA ILE A 73 7.58 -0.71 -0.11
C ILE A 73 7.24 0.29 -1.21
N PHE A 74 7.85 0.17 -2.38
CA PHE A 74 7.46 1.06 -3.47
C PHE A 74 6.19 0.57 -4.15
N HIS A 75 5.30 1.50 -4.47
CA HIS A 75 4.16 1.20 -5.33
C HIS A 75 4.60 1.27 -6.79
N LEU A 76 4.05 0.41 -7.63
CA LEU A 76 4.24 0.45 -9.07
C LEU A 76 2.90 0.29 -9.76
N THR A 77 2.60 1.21 -10.67
CA THR A 77 1.36 1.21 -11.46
C THR A 77 1.62 0.80 -12.90
N CYS A 78 0.60 0.24 -13.55
CA CYS A 78 0.60 -0.10 -14.97
C CYS A 78 0.24 1.10 -15.87
N ARG A 79 -0.08 2.26 -15.28
CA ARG A 79 -0.59 3.43 -15.97
C ARG A 79 0.39 4.04 -16.95
N ASP A 80 1.65 4.21 -16.54
CA ASP A 80 2.59 5.08 -17.23
C ASP A 80 3.67 4.31 -18.01
N ARG A 81 3.69 2.98 -17.91
CA ARG A 81 4.79 2.13 -18.42
C ARG A 81 4.24 0.95 -19.21
N ASN A 82 4.87 0.69 -20.37
CA ASN A 82 4.63 -0.54 -21.13
C ASN A 82 5.36 -1.73 -20.48
N ILE A 83 5.16 -2.94 -21.01
CA ILE A 83 5.76 -4.19 -20.49
C ILE A 83 7.29 -4.11 -20.42
N ILE A 84 7.96 -3.50 -21.40
CA ILE A 84 9.42 -3.33 -21.37
C ILE A 84 9.80 -2.37 -20.24
N GLY A 85 9.11 -1.24 -20.13
CA GLY A 85 9.34 -0.26 -19.07
C GLY A 85 9.11 -0.83 -17.68
N LEU A 86 8.04 -1.61 -17.47
CA LEU A 86 7.79 -2.27 -16.19
C LEU A 86 8.90 -3.23 -15.78
N GLN A 87 9.38 -4.07 -16.72
CA GLN A 87 10.50 -4.99 -16.44
C GLN A 87 11.81 -4.23 -16.16
N SER A 88 12.10 -3.18 -16.95
CA SER A 88 13.28 -2.34 -16.76
C SER A 88 13.28 -1.64 -15.39
N GLU A 89 12.15 -1.06 -14.98
CA GLU A 89 12.00 -0.44 -13.65
C GLU A 89 12.20 -1.45 -12.52
N LEU A 90 11.67 -2.66 -12.67
CA LEU A 90 11.83 -3.72 -11.67
C LEU A 90 13.29 -4.18 -11.57
N LEU A 91 13.98 -4.40 -12.69
CA LEU A 91 15.41 -4.73 -12.68
C LEU A 91 16.22 -3.60 -12.02
N GLY A 92 15.91 -2.34 -12.34
CA GLY A 92 16.53 -1.18 -11.71
C GLY A 92 16.29 -1.11 -10.20
N ALA A 93 15.06 -1.36 -9.75
CA ALA A 93 14.73 -1.42 -8.33
C ALA A 93 15.52 -2.53 -7.60
N ALA A 94 15.57 -3.73 -8.19
CA ALA A 94 16.33 -4.85 -7.64
C ALA A 94 17.82 -4.52 -7.53
N ALA A 95 18.43 -3.92 -8.57
CA ALA A 95 19.83 -3.49 -8.57
C ALA A 95 20.13 -2.45 -7.49
N LEU A 96 19.16 -1.61 -7.13
CA LEU A 96 19.25 -0.64 -6.03
C LEU A 96 18.95 -1.24 -4.65
N GLY A 97 18.63 -2.53 -4.56
CA GLY A 97 18.26 -3.19 -3.31
C GLY A 97 16.85 -2.83 -2.81
N VAL A 98 15.99 -2.27 -3.67
CA VAL A 98 14.60 -1.93 -3.35
C VAL A 98 13.72 -3.11 -3.74
N ASN A 99 13.45 -4.01 -2.77
CA ASN A 99 12.90 -5.34 -3.07
C ASN A 99 11.44 -5.56 -2.62
N ASN A 100 10.82 -4.63 -1.88
CA ASN A 100 9.40 -4.77 -1.56
C ASN A 100 8.57 -3.89 -2.48
N ILE A 101 7.61 -4.50 -3.15
CA ILE A 101 6.72 -3.84 -4.11
C ILE A 101 5.27 -4.03 -3.74
N LEU A 102 4.44 -2.99 -3.91
CA LEU A 102 2.99 -3.10 -3.96
C LEU A 102 2.52 -2.87 -5.39
N THR A 103 1.93 -3.91 -5.99
CA THR A 103 1.48 -3.88 -7.39
C THR A 103 0.09 -3.27 -7.51
N LEU A 104 -0.05 -2.30 -8.40
CA LEU A 104 -1.28 -1.54 -8.62
C LEU A 104 -1.60 -1.44 -10.12
N THR A 105 -2.89 -1.35 -10.46
CA THR A 105 -3.29 -0.97 -11.82
C THR A 105 -3.01 0.51 -12.06
N GLY A 106 -3.35 1.35 -11.09
CA GLY A 106 -3.23 2.82 -11.15
C GLY A 106 -4.52 3.51 -11.60
N ASP A 107 -4.65 4.78 -11.21
CA ASP A 107 -5.78 5.63 -11.61
C ASP A 107 -5.61 6.15 -13.03
N LYS A 108 -6.72 6.48 -13.71
CA LYS A 108 -6.65 7.06 -15.05
C LYS A 108 -6.12 8.50 -15.01
N PRO A 109 -5.34 8.96 -16.03
CA PRO A 109 -4.77 10.30 -16.08
C PRO A 109 -5.81 11.44 -16.06
N ASP A 110 -7.01 11.22 -16.59
CA ASP A 110 -8.11 12.19 -16.65
C ASP A 110 -8.57 12.70 -15.26
N HIS A 111 -8.27 11.93 -14.19
CA HIS A 111 -8.53 12.32 -12.81
C HIS A 111 -7.37 13.09 -12.14
N GLY A 112 -6.22 13.20 -12.84
CA GLY A 112 -4.99 13.77 -12.29
C GLY A 112 -4.73 15.23 -12.68
N ASP A 113 -3.47 15.64 -12.51
CA ASP A 113 -3.00 16.98 -12.85
C ASP A 113 -2.46 17.10 -14.30
N HIS A 114 -2.45 15.98 -15.05
CA HIS A 114 -2.05 15.88 -16.45
C HIS A 114 -3.11 15.09 -17.25
N PRO A 115 -4.35 15.61 -17.40
CA PRO A 115 -5.44 14.85 -18.02
C PRO A 115 -5.23 14.56 -19.52
N PHE A 116 -4.25 15.20 -20.14
CA PHE A 116 -3.84 14.98 -21.53
C PHE A 116 -2.79 13.87 -21.69
N ALA A 117 -2.24 13.35 -20.58
CA ALA A 117 -1.25 12.26 -20.63
C ALA A 117 -1.91 10.98 -21.17
N GLN A 118 -1.18 10.26 -22.03
CA GLN A 118 -1.66 8.98 -22.56
C GLN A 118 -1.35 7.87 -21.56
N SER A 119 -2.40 7.16 -21.12
CA SER A 119 -2.22 5.96 -20.32
C SER A 119 -1.78 4.78 -21.18
N VAL A 120 -0.96 3.91 -20.63
CA VAL A 120 -0.44 2.71 -21.30
C VAL A 120 -1.33 1.50 -21.03
N PHE A 121 -1.44 1.08 -19.75
CA PHE A 121 -2.27 -0.05 -19.32
C PHE A 121 -2.20 -1.29 -20.25
N GLU A 122 -1.00 -1.66 -20.75
CA GLU A 122 -0.81 -2.92 -21.49
C GLU A 122 -1.12 -4.13 -20.62
N VAL A 123 -0.92 -3.99 -19.31
CA VAL A 123 -1.28 -4.96 -18.28
C VAL A 123 -2.01 -4.25 -17.13
N ASP A 124 -2.69 -5.03 -16.32
CA ASP A 124 -3.24 -4.62 -15.03
C ASP A 124 -2.37 -5.10 -13.85
N CYS A 125 -2.84 -4.96 -12.63
CA CYS A 125 -2.11 -5.42 -11.44
C CYS A 125 -1.82 -6.95 -11.48
N MET A 126 -2.66 -7.76 -12.13
CA MET A 126 -2.43 -9.20 -12.27
C MET A 126 -1.25 -9.47 -13.21
N GLY A 127 -1.18 -8.74 -14.34
CA GLY A 127 -0.05 -8.80 -15.26
C GLY A 127 1.25 -8.33 -14.58
N LEU A 128 1.21 -7.26 -13.77
CA LEU A 128 2.37 -6.77 -13.04
C LEU A 128 2.85 -7.76 -11.96
N LEU A 129 1.94 -8.42 -11.24
CA LEU A 129 2.26 -9.53 -10.33
C LEU A 129 3.03 -10.63 -11.07
N ASN A 130 2.51 -11.05 -12.25
CA ASN A 130 3.15 -12.07 -13.06
C ASN A 130 4.53 -11.63 -13.56
N ILE A 131 4.71 -10.38 -13.95
CA ILE A 131 6.02 -9.82 -14.33
C ILE A 131 7.02 -9.97 -13.18
N ALA A 132 6.68 -9.45 -11.99
CA ALA A 132 7.57 -9.51 -10.84
C ALA A 132 7.89 -10.96 -10.41
N LYS A 133 6.91 -11.87 -10.46
CA LYS A 133 7.10 -13.30 -10.23
C LYS A 133 8.04 -13.93 -11.25
N THR A 134 7.91 -13.59 -12.54
CA THR A 134 8.71 -14.14 -13.62
C THR A 134 10.15 -13.69 -13.47
N LEU A 135 10.40 -12.41 -13.16
CA LEU A 135 11.76 -11.91 -12.88
C LEU A 135 12.37 -12.58 -11.64
N ASN A 136 11.60 -12.86 -10.59
CA ASN A 136 12.04 -13.64 -9.43
C ASN A 136 12.42 -15.10 -9.80
N SER A 137 11.90 -15.64 -10.90
CA SER A 137 12.28 -16.97 -11.39
C SER A 137 13.51 -16.96 -12.31
N GLY A 138 14.12 -15.79 -12.52
CA GLY A 138 15.30 -15.63 -13.38
C GLY A 138 14.97 -15.55 -14.88
N LYS A 139 13.75 -15.18 -15.25
CA LYS A 139 13.32 -15.01 -16.64
C LYS A 139 12.64 -13.67 -16.88
N ASP A 140 12.74 -13.17 -18.12
CA ASP A 140 11.90 -12.08 -18.60
C ASP A 140 10.53 -12.63 -19.11
N LEU A 141 9.61 -11.74 -19.45
CA LEU A 141 8.29 -12.15 -19.97
C LEU A 141 8.35 -12.82 -21.36
N ALA A 142 9.43 -12.64 -22.12
CA ALA A 142 9.64 -13.31 -23.39
C ALA A 142 10.22 -14.74 -23.23
N GLY A 143 10.57 -15.12 -21.98
CA GLY A 143 11.13 -16.41 -21.62
C GLY A 143 12.65 -16.48 -21.68
N ASN A 144 13.34 -15.38 -21.93
CA ASN A 144 14.81 -15.33 -21.91
C ASN A 144 15.32 -15.39 -20.47
N ASP A 145 16.49 -16.03 -20.30
CA ASP A 145 17.13 -16.10 -18.99
C ASP A 145 17.74 -14.74 -18.61
N LEU A 146 17.63 -14.37 -17.33
CA LEU A 146 18.36 -13.27 -16.72
C LEU A 146 19.70 -13.77 -16.20
N ASP A 147 20.73 -12.93 -16.17
CA ASP A 147 22.02 -13.26 -15.57
C ASP A 147 21.87 -13.59 -14.08
N GLU A 148 20.98 -12.85 -13.36
CA GLU A 148 20.62 -13.08 -11.97
C GLU A 148 19.12 -12.89 -11.75
N PRO A 149 18.45 -13.76 -10.97
CA PRO A 149 17.04 -13.57 -10.61
C PRO A 149 16.87 -12.37 -9.68
N THR A 150 15.71 -11.73 -9.73
CA THR A 150 15.31 -10.75 -8.71
C THR A 150 14.82 -11.45 -7.44
N ASN A 151 14.63 -10.70 -6.34
CA ASN A 151 14.14 -11.24 -5.07
C ASN A 151 13.03 -10.36 -4.49
N PHE A 152 12.04 -10.01 -5.28
CA PHE A 152 10.93 -9.17 -4.81
C PHE A 152 10.06 -9.87 -3.78
N TYR A 153 9.73 -9.16 -2.71
CA TYR A 153 8.62 -9.46 -1.83
C TYR A 153 7.40 -8.70 -2.34
N ILE A 154 6.46 -9.42 -2.94
CA ILE A 154 5.43 -8.85 -3.81
C ILE A 154 4.13 -8.70 -3.04
N GLY A 155 3.66 -7.46 -2.89
CA GLY A 155 2.38 -7.12 -2.29
C GLY A 155 1.28 -6.94 -3.34
N ALA A 156 0.08 -7.26 -2.92
CA ALA A 156 -1.15 -7.01 -3.66
C ALA A 156 -2.17 -6.27 -2.79
N THR A 157 -3.16 -5.66 -3.43
CA THR A 157 -4.25 -4.99 -2.70
C THR A 157 -5.40 -5.93 -2.39
N GLY A 158 -6.14 -5.66 -1.29
CA GLY A 158 -7.38 -6.32 -0.92
C GLY A 158 -8.49 -5.32 -0.60
N ASN A 159 -9.75 -5.74 -0.73
CA ASN A 159 -10.90 -4.89 -0.44
C ASN A 159 -11.85 -5.54 0.58
N PRO A 160 -11.67 -5.28 1.89
CA PRO A 160 -12.59 -5.79 2.92
C PRO A 160 -14.03 -5.30 2.74
N GLY A 161 -14.22 -4.13 2.12
CA GLY A 161 -15.52 -3.53 1.83
C GLY A 161 -16.18 -4.02 0.54
N ALA A 162 -15.66 -5.07 -0.09
CA ALA A 162 -16.27 -5.61 -1.29
C ALA A 162 -17.71 -6.09 -1.02
N PRO A 163 -18.67 -5.79 -1.93
CA PRO A 163 -20.06 -6.23 -1.77
C PRO A 163 -20.19 -7.76 -1.74
N ASP A 164 -19.32 -8.47 -2.43
CA ASP A 164 -19.26 -9.94 -2.49
C ASP A 164 -17.85 -10.41 -2.10
N LEU A 165 -17.74 -10.97 -0.90
CA LEU A 165 -16.48 -11.51 -0.37
C LEU A 165 -16.04 -12.79 -1.10
N GLU A 166 -16.95 -13.54 -1.75
CA GLU A 166 -16.55 -14.70 -2.54
C GLU A 166 -15.83 -14.27 -3.83
N ILE A 167 -16.34 -13.24 -4.50
CA ILE A 167 -15.63 -12.65 -5.65
C ILE A 167 -14.27 -12.10 -5.22
N GLU A 168 -14.19 -11.42 -4.08
CA GLU A 168 -12.92 -10.90 -3.58
C GLU A 168 -11.93 -12.01 -3.19
N ARG A 169 -12.42 -13.12 -2.63
CA ARG A 169 -11.63 -14.33 -2.36
C ARG A 169 -11.03 -14.91 -3.65
N GLN A 170 -11.84 -15.02 -4.70
CA GLN A 170 -11.37 -15.51 -6.00
C GLN A 170 -10.31 -14.57 -6.60
N LYS A 171 -10.49 -13.25 -6.48
CA LYS A 171 -9.46 -12.27 -6.89
C LYS A 171 -8.17 -12.44 -6.10
N LEU A 172 -8.26 -12.63 -4.78
CA LEU A 172 -7.07 -12.85 -3.96
C LEU A 172 -6.37 -14.16 -4.31
N ALA A 173 -7.10 -15.25 -4.52
CA ALA A 173 -6.55 -16.53 -5.00
C ALA A 173 -5.78 -16.34 -6.31
N ALA A 174 -6.35 -15.59 -7.26
CA ALA A 174 -5.69 -15.27 -8.51
C ALA A 174 -4.41 -14.41 -8.31
N LYS A 175 -4.43 -13.41 -7.41
CA LYS A 175 -3.26 -12.59 -7.06
C LYS A 175 -2.13 -13.45 -6.48
N ILE A 176 -2.45 -14.35 -5.55
CA ILE A 176 -1.47 -15.27 -4.95
C ILE A 176 -0.89 -16.21 -6.02
N LYS A 177 -1.73 -16.79 -6.87
CA LYS A 177 -1.27 -17.61 -8.01
C LYS A 177 -0.30 -16.85 -8.91
N ASN A 178 -0.51 -15.55 -9.09
CA ASN A 178 0.36 -14.67 -9.88
C ASN A 178 1.54 -14.08 -9.09
N GLY A 179 1.76 -14.50 -7.84
CA GLY A 179 3.00 -14.20 -7.11
C GLY A 179 2.86 -13.26 -5.92
N ALA A 180 1.66 -12.90 -5.49
CA ALA A 180 1.49 -12.10 -4.28
C ALA A 180 1.93 -12.87 -3.04
N HIS A 181 2.76 -12.23 -2.19
CA HIS A 181 3.28 -12.77 -0.95
C HIS A 181 2.61 -12.16 0.28
N PHE A 182 2.06 -10.95 0.19
CA PHE A 182 1.32 -10.26 1.24
C PHE A 182 0.23 -9.37 0.64
N VAL A 183 -0.67 -8.91 1.50
CA VAL A 183 -1.80 -8.06 1.09
C VAL A 183 -1.83 -6.80 1.94
N GLN A 184 -2.01 -5.63 1.32
CA GLN A 184 -2.41 -4.39 1.98
C GLN A 184 -3.83 -4.05 1.53
N THR A 185 -4.73 -3.75 2.48
CA THR A 185 -6.14 -3.54 2.13
C THR A 185 -6.51 -2.06 2.00
N GLN A 186 -7.67 -1.82 1.43
CA GLN A 186 -8.38 -0.57 1.58
C GLN A 186 -8.61 -0.26 3.07
N PRO A 187 -8.76 1.02 3.46
CA PRO A 187 -9.05 1.41 4.83
C PRO A 187 -10.32 0.74 5.37
N ILE A 188 -10.25 0.32 6.62
CA ILE A 188 -11.39 -0.27 7.33
C ILE A 188 -11.85 0.64 8.47
N TYR A 189 -13.16 0.68 8.69
CA TYR A 189 -13.79 1.35 9.84
C TYR A 189 -14.88 0.47 10.48
N ASP A 190 -15.36 -0.54 9.76
CA ASP A 190 -16.24 -1.59 10.28
C ASP A 190 -15.40 -2.83 10.64
N LEU A 191 -15.19 -3.03 11.95
CA LEU A 191 -14.39 -4.14 12.47
C LEU A 191 -15.01 -5.51 12.20
N GLU A 192 -16.34 -5.60 12.19
CA GLU A 192 -17.01 -6.86 11.87
C GLU A 192 -16.85 -7.23 10.39
N GLN A 193 -16.85 -6.23 9.51
CA GLN A 193 -16.53 -6.42 8.10
C GLN A 193 -15.07 -6.87 7.93
N ALA A 194 -14.12 -6.24 8.64
CA ALA A 194 -12.72 -6.62 8.63
C ALA A 194 -12.51 -8.06 9.11
N LYS A 195 -13.15 -8.48 10.20
CA LYS A 195 -13.10 -9.87 10.69
C LYS A 195 -13.61 -10.86 9.65
N ARG A 196 -14.80 -10.61 9.09
CA ARG A 196 -15.35 -11.47 8.04
C ARG A 196 -14.41 -11.60 6.85
N TYR A 197 -13.73 -10.52 6.46
CA TYR A 197 -12.72 -10.55 5.40
C TYR A 197 -11.53 -11.42 5.79
N ILE A 198 -10.92 -11.20 6.97
CA ILE A 198 -9.77 -11.98 7.45
C ILE A 198 -10.14 -13.47 7.54
N ASP A 199 -11.28 -13.81 8.15
CA ASP A 199 -11.74 -15.19 8.26
C ASP A 199 -11.93 -15.85 6.89
N LYS A 200 -12.53 -15.13 5.94
CA LYS A 200 -12.74 -15.61 4.56
C LYS A 200 -11.45 -15.85 3.80
N MET A 201 -10.41 -15.06 4.07
CA MET A 201 -9.10 -15.13 3.39
C MET A 201 -8.09 -16.01 4.12
N SER A 202 -8.43 -16.54 5.30
CA SER A 202 -7.49 -17.31 6.16
C SER A 202 -6.92 -18.56 5.49
N GLU A 203 -7.66 -19.18 4.58
CA GLU A 203 -7.21 -20.37 3.84
C GLU A 203 -5.94 -20.15 3.01
N PHE A 204 -5.66 -18.91 2.62
CA PHE A 204 -4.50 -18.59 1.78
C PHE A 204 -3.19 -18.48 2.55
N ASN A 205 -3.25 -18.37 3.87
CA ASN A 205 -2.08 -18.25 4.75
C ASN A 205 -1.07 -17.18 4.28
N VAL A 206 -1.56 -16.03 3.82
CA VAL A 206 -0.75 -14.87 3.45
C VAL A 206 -0.92 -13.76 4.46
N PRO A 207 0.14 -13.02 4.81
CA PRO A 207 0.04 -11.86 5.70
C PRO A 207 -0.91 -10.82 5.11
N ILE A 208 -1.92 -10.41 5.89
CA ILE A 208 -2.86 -9.34 5.51
C ILE A 208 -2.68 -8.17 6.47
N MET A 209 -2.35 -7.01 5.91
CA MET A 209 -2.23 -5.74 6.60
C MET A 209 -3.47 -4.92 6.30
N LEU A 210 -4.25 -4.60 7.32
CA LEU A 210 -5.47 -3.81 7.17
C LEU A 210 -5.13 -2.32 7.02
N GLY A 211 -5.79 -1.66 6.08
CA GLY A 211 -5.63 -0.23 5.86
C GLY A 211 -6.28 0.61 6.96
N LEU A 212 -5.66 1.74 7.30
CA LEU A 212 -6.18 2.71 8.26
C LEU A 212 -5.88 4.14 7.79
N ILE A 213 -6.92 4.98 7.68
CA ILE A 213 -6.78 6.42 7.44
C ILE A 213 -7.33 7.16 8.66
N PRO A 214 -6.52 7.95 9.39
CA PRO A 214 -7.04 8.80 10.46
C PRO A 214 -8.01 9.86 9.92
N LEU A 215 -9.21 9.93 10.47
CA LEU A 215 -10.24 10.87 10.05
C LEU A 215 -9.95 12.27 10.58
N LYS A 216 -9.74 13.24 9.70
CA LYS A 216 -9.35 14.62 10.09
C LYS A 216 -10.53 15.58 10.25
N SER A 217 -11.68 15.22 9.69
CA SER A 217 -12.89 16.04 9.73
C SER A 217 -14.12 15.26 9.29
N PHE A 218 -15.30 15.73 9.69
CA PHE A 218 -16.57 15.18 9.23
C PHE A 218 -16.72 15.21 7.70
N LYS A 219 -16.30 16.31 7.05
CA LYS A 219 -16.30 16.41 5.58
C LYS A 219 -15.49 15.29 4.93
N MET A 220 -14.33 14.97 5.48
CA MET A 220 -13.50 13.86 4.97
C MET A 220 -14.19 12.51 5.22
N ALA A 221 -14.73 12.30 6.41
CA ALA A 221 -15.44 11.06 6.75
C ALA A 221 -16.63 10.81 5.80
N THR A 222 -17.47 11.82 5.59
CA THR A 222 -18.59 11.77 4.64
C THR A 222 -18.13 11.49 3.21
N TYR A 223 -17.06 12.16 2.76
CA TYR A 223 -16.49 11.91 1.43
C TYR A 223 -16.01 10.47 1.25
N LEU A 224 -15.29 9.93 2.23
CA LEU A 224 -14.80 8.55 2.18
C LEU A 224 -15.97 7.56 2.15
N HIS A 225 -16.99 7.77 2.98
CA HIS A 225 -18.17 6.92 3.06
C HIS A 225 -19.01 6.93 1.77
N GLU A 226 -19.25 8.11 1.19
CA GLU A 226 -20.16 8.26 0.06
C GLU A 226 -19.49 8.09 -1.30
N LYS A 227 -18.21 8.42 -1.43
CA LYS A 227 -17.53 8.59 -2.73
C LYS A 227 -16.43 7.57 -2.99
N VAL A 228 -15.93 6.88 -1.95
CA VAL A 228 -14.83 5.93 -2.14
C VAL A 228 -15.37 4.51 -2.03
N PRO A 229 -15.43 3.77 -3.15
CA PRO A 229 -15.95 2.40 -3.15
C PRO A 229 -15.18 1.49 -2.19
N GLY A 230 -15.89 0.73 -1.37
CA GLY A 230 -15.31 -0.20 -0.41
C GLY A 230 -14.94 0.40 0.94
N ILE A 231 -15.10 1.71 1.15
CA ILE A 231 -14.94 2.33 2.46
C ILE A 231 -16.33 2.59 3.05
N ASN A 232 -16.62 1.89 4.15
CA ASN A 232 -17.89 2.02 4.86
C ASN A 232 -17.63 2.50 6.29
N LEU A 233 -18.17 3.65 6.65
CA LEU A 233 -18.16 4.17 8.01
C LEU A 233 -19.50 3.86 8.67
N THR A 234 -19.47 3.43 9.92
CA THR A 234 -20.69 3.26 10.72
C THR A 234 -21.27 4.62 11.12
N GLN A 235 -22.58 4.66 11.42
CA GLN A 235 -23.20 5.90 11.85
C GLN A 235 -22.57 6.45 13.14
N ASP A 236 -22.18 5.57 14.08
CA ASP A 236 -21.46 5.97 15.29
C ASP A 236 -20.15 6.73 14.99
N ILE A 237 -19.35 6.23 14.04
CA ILE A 237 -18.11 6.90 13.63
C ILE A 237 -18.40 8.27 13.02
N LEU A 238 -19.41 8.37 12.16
CA LEU A 238 -19.81 9.64 11.55
C LEU A 238 -20.23 10.66 12.62
N ASP A 239 -21.07 10.24 13.57
CA ASP A 239 -21.56 11.09 14.67
C ASP A 239 -20.42 11.53 15.60
N ARG A 240 -19.47 10.64 15.91
CA ARG A 240 -18.29 10.94 16.74
C ARG A 240 -17.40 11.98 16.05
N VAL A 241 -17.10 11.80 14.75
CA VAL A 241 -16.26 12.74 13.99
C VAL A 241 -16.97 14.07 13.75
N GLU A 242 -18.30 14.08 13.59
CA GLU A 242 -19.07 15.33 13.48
C GLU A 242 -18.95 16.17 14.75
N LYS A 243 -19.01 15.55 15.93
CA LYS A 243 -18.93 16.24 17.23
C LYS A 243 -17.52 16.62 17.64
N GLY A 244 -16.55 15.72 17.44
CA GLY A 244 -15.18 15.86 17.97
C GLY A 244 -14.10 16.12 16.93
N GLY A 245 -14.44 16.17 15.62
CA GLY A 245 -13.51 16.52 14.55
C GLY A 245 -12.29 15.61 14.50
N LYS A 246 -11.10 16.24 14.37
CA LYS A 246 -9.82 15.54 14.25
C LYS A 246 -9.47 14.72 15.52
N GLU A 247 -9.78 15.22 16.68
CA GLU A 247 -9.49 14.55 17.96
C GLU A 247 -10.26 13.23 18.04
N ALA A 248 -11.56 13.25 17.80
CA ALA A 248 -12.36 12.03 17.74
C ALA A 248 -11.88 11.06 16.64
N GLY A 249 -11.49 11.58 15.48
CA GLY A 249 -10.94 10.75 14.39
C GLY A 249 -9.61 10.08 14.78
N THR A 250 -8.79 10.73 15.59
CA THR A 250 -7.56 10.15 16.14
C THR A 250 -7.86 9.06 17.18
N GLU A 251 -8.79 9.28 18.08
CA GLU A 251 -9.25 8.28 19.06
C GLU A 251 -9.80 7.03 18.36
N ILE A 252 -10.66 7.22 17.34
CA ILE A 252 -11.19 6.13 16.54
C ILE A 252 -10.06 5.33 15.86
N ALA A 253 -9.03 6.00 15.36
CA ALA A 253 -7.90 5.33 14.73
C ALA A 253 -7.09 4.51 15.74
N ILE A 254 -6.88 5.01 16.97
CA ILE A 254 -6.22 4.26 18.05
C ILE A 254 -7.05 3.03 18.42
N GLU A 255 -8.36 3.20 18.67
CA GLU A 255 -9.27 2.09 18.98
C GLU A 255 -9.25 1.03 17.87
N THR A 256 -9.26 1.46 16.60
CA THR A 256 -9.24 0.60 15.44
C THR A 256 -7.91 -0.17 15.35
N LEU A 257 -6.77 0.50 15.55
CA LEU A 257 -5.46 -0.14 15.57
C LEU A 257 -5.37 -1.24 16.62
N GLU A 258 -5.86 -1.00 17.83
CA GLU A 258 -5.87 -1.99 18.92
C GLU A 258 -6.72 -3.23 18.59
N GLN A 259 -7.76 -3.07 17.76
CA GLN A 259 -8.54 -4.22 17.29
C GLN A 259 -7.84 -4.92 16.09
N ILE A 260 -7.23 -4.18 15.18
CA ILE A 260 -6.45 -4.73 14.06
C ILE A 260 -5.34 -5.64 14.57
N LYS A 261 -4.64 -5.25 15.65
CA LYS A 261 -3.58 -6.05 16.30
C LYS A 261 -4.03 -7.46 16.70
N LYS A 262 -5.33 -7.66 16.92
CA LYS A 262 -5.90 -8.95 17.36
C LYS A 262 -6.29 -9.88 16.21
N ILE A 263 -6.47 -9.34 14.99
CA ILE A 263 -7.11 -10.07 13.89
C ILE A 263 -6.28 -10.14 12.61
N ALA A 264 -5.27 -9.29 12.46
CA ALA A 264 -4.52 -9.16 11.21
C ALA A 264 -3.00 -9.30 11.43
N ALA A 265 -2.25 -9.54 10.36
CA ALA A 265 -0.79 -9.60 10.39
C ALA A 265 -0.12 -8.22 10.49
N GLY A 266 -0.86 -7.14 10.28
CA GLY A 266 -0.33 -5.79 10.37
C GLY A 266 -1.35 -4.72 10.05
N VAL A 267 -0.89 -3.48 10.09
CA VAL A 267 -1.63 -2.28 9.69
C VAL A 267 -0.84 -1.48 8.66
N HIS A 268 -1.56 -0.95 7.67
CA HIS A 268 -1.04 0.02 6.73
C HIS A 268 -1.72 1.38 6.96
N ILE A 269 -0.98 2.34 7.53
CA ILE A 269 -1.52 3.66 7.86
C ILE A 269 -1.24 4.63 6.72
N MET A 270 -2.28 5.32 6.27
CA MET A 270 -2.23 6.37 5.25
C MET A 270 -2.43 7.74 5.91
N PRO A 271 -1.36 8.48 6.25
CA PRO A 271 -1.41 9.72 7.05
C PRO A 271 -2.08 10.88 6.35
N LEU A 272 -2.11 10.88 5.02
CA LEU A 272 -2.51 12.05 4.22
C LEU A 272 -1.77 13.33 4.66
N ASN A 273 -0.44 13.23 4.77
CA ASN A 273 0.48 14.29 5.21
C ASN A 273 0.36 14.72 6.69
N ASP A 274 -0.23 13.92 7.57
CA ASP A 274 -0.35 14.21 9.01
C ASP A 274 0.46 13.21 9.84
N ILE A 275 1.77 13.42 9.88
CA ILE A 275 2.69 12.55 10.60
C ILE A 275 2.53 12.69 12.13
N ASP A 276 2.17 13.87 12.63
CA ASP A 276 1.96 14.08 14.08
C ASP A 276 0.83 13.18 14.62
N THR A 277 -0.31 13.19 13.94
CA THR A 277 -1.42 12.30 14.29
C THR A 277 -1.02 10.82 14.13
N THR A 278 -0.27 10.47 13.10
CA THR A 278 0.18 9.09 12.89
C THR A 278 1.09 8.62 14.02
N LEU A 279 2.05 9.44 14.43
CA LEU A 279 2.93 9.13 15.56
C LEU A 279 2.13 8.91 16.86
N HIS A 280 1.14 9.79 17.12
CA HIS A 280 0.28 9.64 18.28
C HIS A 280 -0.58 8.36 18.27
N ILE A 281 -0.94 7.86 17.08
CA ILE A 281 -1.70 6.61 16.93
C ILE A 281 -0.84 5.38 17.21
N ILE A 282 0.44 5.41 16.82
CA ILE A 282 1.31 4.22 16.92
C ILE A 282 2.11 4.15 18.23
N ASP A 283 2.25 5.27 18.98
CA ASP A 283 2.91 5.36 20.29
C ASP A 283 2.03 4.83 21.42
#